data_5ccd18a62bb4fc89f1f61df712c0bd16
#
_entry.id   5ccd18a62bb4fc89f1f61df712c0bd16
#
_cell.length_a   1.000
_cell.length_b   1.000
_cell.length_c   1.000
_cell.angle_alpha   90.00
_cell.angle_beta   90.00
_cell.angle_gamma   90.00
#
_symmetry.space_group_name_H-M   'P 1'
#
loop_
_entity.id
_entity.type
_entity.pdbx_description
1 polymer ?
#
loop_
_entity_poly.entity_id
_entity_poly.type
_entity_poly.pdbx_seq_one_letter_code
_entity_poly.pdbx_strand_id
1 'polypeptide(L)'
;MKFTKQDLLTLLISLFLFASCKNPGAVGLDVDPNAAIEGTLVNSERITSQTIKENDIVTNALTQHPIGYMVDPIFGKTESSLAMSVAPPSSLTQDFGTNSTLDSAVLVLNLGTQFYGDTTTSKYSVDVYQLTNRITSFKSSDVQAHNSTLLGNFNSKIFPKTPIKIFDIIAGKTDTLKTVKAQIRIPLNKAFIQNTILAQPAATFTTNAKFAEYFKGLYAEINKTSSTIAGGGVAFIDFAASNSYVQMVYKKPNTSNGIDTVSVNFPISSATVAANIKHDYTGTDIQTQISNPATQYNVTYLQALVGVKTKISFPDLANFQNTYGKVVVNKAELVVDVSNGSFVNPFVPAERIALYRWDIAEQPTFLPDYSSLASSGATGLFGGAYQSLNNRYIFNVTSYVQGIIDKTITDYGTFLAPTSTSAYEVTPSATTAGRTVIGSFGNTTNKIKLNIYYTKIN
;
A
#
# COMPACT_ATOMS: atom_id res chain seq x y z
N MET A 1 -33.01 23.57 64.81
CA MET A 1 -31.63 23.21 64.44
C MET A 1 -30.70 24.34 64.82
N LYS A 2 -29.73 24.13 65.72
CA LYS A 2 -28.74 25.16 66.09
C LYS A 2 -27.55 24.96 65.13
N PHE A 3 -27.34 25.89 64.20
CA PHE A 3 -26.15 25.88 63.36
C PHE A 3 -24.91 26.16 64.21
N THR A 4 -23.91 25.37 64.09
CA THR A 4 -22.63 25.59 64.78
C THR A 4 -21.81 26.63 64.03
N LYS A 5 -20.87 27.31 64.70
CA LYS A 5 -19.97 28.29 64.09
C LYS A 5 -19.17 27.69 62.91
N GLN A 6 -18.96 26.37 62.93
CA GLN A 6 -18.26 25.64 61.85
C GLN A 6 -19.12 25.48 60.60
N ASP A 7 -20.45 25.26 60.76
CA ASP A 7 -21.35 25.15 59.61
C ASP A 7 -21.51 26.51 58.89
N LEU A 8 -21.48 27.63 59.65
CA LEU A 8 -21.51 28.97 59.08
C LEU A 8 -20.20 29.30 58.33
N LEU A 9 -19.05 28.84 58.85
CA LEU A 9 -17.75 29.06 58.21
C LEU A 9 -17.64 28.23 56.87
N THR A 10 -18.13 26.99 56.88
CA THR A 10 -18.16 26.17 55.68
C THR A 10 -19.10 26.75 54.60
N LEU A 11 -20.25 27.27 55.00
CA LEU A 11 -21.16 27.93 54.09
C LEU A 11 -20.54 29.20 53.47
N LEU A 12 -19.81 29.96 54.32
CA LEU A 12 -19.12 31.19 53.88
C LEU A 12 -18.01 30.88 52.88
N ILE A 13 -17.21 29.82 53.13
CA ILE A 13 -16.14 29.38 52.24
C ILE A 13 -16.71 28.83 50.91
N SER A 14 -17.82 28.09 50.97
CA SER A 14 -18.47 27.60 49.74
C SER A 14 -19.04 28.78 48.89
N LEU A 15 -19.55 29.83 49.53
CA LEU A 15 -20.05 31.02 48.83
C LEU A 15 -18.91 31.77 48.10
N PHE A 16 -17.72 31.81 48.69
CA PHE A 16 -16.54 32.41 48.04
C PHE A 16 -16.02 31.57 46.89
N LEU A 17 -16.15 30.25 46.94
CA LEU A 17 -15.74 29.38 45.82
C LEU A 17 -16.67 29.50 44.59
N PHE A 18 -17.97 29.76 44.82
CA PHE A 18 -18.90 29.99 43.70
C PHE A 18 -18.86 31.43 43.17
N ALA A 19 -18.36 32.40 43.92
CA ALA A 19 -18.17 33.79 43.47
C ALA A 19 -16.90 33.99 42.60
N SER A 20 -15.99 32.99 42.59
CA SER A 20 -14.73 33.05 41.81
C SER A 20 -14.86 32.70 40.36
N CYS A 21 -16.05 32.31 39.86
CA CYS A 21 -16.28 32.06 38.43
C CYS A 21 -16.88 33.31 37.72
N LYS A 22 -16.20 34.40 37.76
CA LYS A 22 -16.34 35.45 36.74
C LYS A 22 -15.10 35.45 35.86
N ASN A 23 -15.30 34.95 34.64
CA ASN A 23 -14.43 35.06 33.45
C ASN A 23 -13.01 35.56 33.71
N PRO A 24 -11.99 34.70 33.68
CA PRO A 24 -10.61 35.11 33.42
C PRO A 24 -10.45 35.30 31.91
N GLY A 25 -11.14 36.21 31.34
CA GLY A 25 -11.16 36.41 29.89
C GLY A 25 -10.82 37.82 29.47
N ALA A 26 -10.01 38.53 30.21
CA ALA A 26 -9.54 39.83 29.75
C ALA A 26 -8.28 40.26 30.54
N VAL A 27 -7.22 39.45 30.45
CA VAL A 27 -5.86 40.00 30.47
C VAL A 27 -5.44 40.03 29.01
N GLY A 28 -5.78 41.07 28.34
CA GLY A 28 -5.40 41.20 26.96
C GLY A 28 -5.69 42.62 26.56
N LEU A 29 -4.83 43.20 25.93
CA LEU A 29 -4.95 44.26 24.96
C LEU A 29 -6.40 44.41 24.48
N ASP A 30 -6.99 45.57 24.70
CA ASP A 30 -8.11 46.06 23.91
C ASP A 30 -7.62 46.10 22.46
N VAL A 31 -7.83 45.01 21.73
CA VAL A 31 -7.62 45.01 20.30
C VAL A 31 -8.72 45.87 19.74
N ASP A 32 -8.33 47.00 19.14
CA ASP A 32 -9.24 47.84 18.38
C ASP A 32 -10.09 46.92 17.48
N PRO A 33 -11.42 46.91 17.60
CA PRO A 33 -12.27 46.08 16.74
C PRO A 33 -12.02 46.29 15.24
N ASN A 34 -11.49 47.47 14.87
CA ASN A 34 -11.09 47.80 13.50
C ASN A 34 -9.70 47.25 13.13
N ALA A 35 -8.91 46.76 14.11
CA ALA A 35 -7.63 46.09 13.91
C ALA A 35 -7.76 44.57 14.06
N ALA A 36 -8.96 44.05 14.27
CA ALA A 36 -9.21 42.62 14.26
C ALA A 36 -8.84 42.03 12.88
N ILE A 37 -7.89 41.14 12.85
CA ILE A 37 -7.52 40.40 11.63
C ILE A 37 -8.67 39.45 11.31
N GLU A 38 -9.63 39.89 10.52
CA GLU A 38 -10.74 39.04 10.06
C GLU A 38 -10.23 38.12 8.94
N GLY A 39 -10.19 36.82 9.23
CA GLY A 39 -9.94 35.81 8.22
C GLY A 39 -11.16 35.61 7.33
N THR A 40 -11.04 35.79 6.03
CA THR A 40 -12.11 35.55 5.05
C THR A 40 -11.97 34.13 4.49
N LEU A 41 -13.09 33.38 4.37
CA LEU A 41 -13.15 32.09 3.73
C LEU A 41 -13.59 32.20 2.28
N VAL A 42 -12.81 31.60 1.37
CA VAL A 42 -13.20 31.29 -0.01
C VAL A 42 -13.17 29.79 -0.22
N ASN A 43 -14.26 29.23 -0.75
CA ASN A 43 -14.41 27.80 -1.03
C ASN A 43 -15.07 27.53 -2.40
N SER A 44 -15.14 28.55 -3.24
CA SER A 44 -15.75 28.52 -4.57
C SER A 44 -14.73 28.39 -5.70
N GLU A 45 -13.44 28.29 -5.38
CA GLU A 45 -12.38 28.14 -6.38
C GLU A 45 -12.60 26.89 -7.22
N ARG A 46 -12.51 27.04 -8.53
CA ARG A 46 -12.73 25.95 -9.46
C ARG A 46 -11.56 24.97 -9.41
N ILE A 47 -11.90 23.68 -9.33
CA ILE A 47 -10.96 22.57 -9.41
C ILE A 47 -11.33 21.73 -10.62
N THR A 48 -10.40 21.52 -11.54
CA THR A 48 -10.59 20.52 -12.60
C THR A 48 -9.99 19.19 -12.13
N SER A 49 -10.60 18.10 -12.54
CA SER A 49 -10.12 16.75 -12.18
C SER A 49 -10.24 15.78 -13.34
N GLN A 50 -9.29 14.88 -13.48
CA GLN A 50 -9.19 13.93 -14.56
C GLN A 50 -8.62 12.60 -14.07
N THR A 51 -9.26 11.48 -14.41
CA THR A 51 -8.71 10.14 -14.19
C THR A 51 -7.64 9.87 -15.25
N ILE A 52 -6.44 9.50 -14.82
CA ILE A 52 -5.34 9.13 -15.70
C ILE A 52 -4.74 7.80 -15.27
N LYS A 53 -4.21 7.03 -16.23
CA LYS A 53 -3.52 5.78 -15.95
C LYS A 53 -2.14 6.04 -15.34
N GLU A 54 -1.72 5.19 -14.43
CA GLU A 54 -0.35 5.22 -13.91
C GLU A 54 0.65 4.66 -14.91
N ASN A 55 1.89 5.14 -14.83
CA ASN A 55 3.01 4.60 -15.58
C ASN A 55 3.54 3.34 -14.88
N ASP A 56 4.19 2.46 -15.66
CA ASP A 56 4.90 1.30 -15.12
C ASP A 56 5.95 1.69 -14.10
N ILE A 57 6.09 0.85 -13.09
CA ILE A 57 7.14 0.98 -12.09
C ILE A 57 8.05 -0.24 -12.07
N VAL A 58 9.20 -0.09 -11.43
CA VAL A 58 10.09 -1.19 -11.11
C VAL A 58 9.59 -1.86 -9.83
N THR A 59 9.40 -3.17 -9.85
CA THR A 59 8.76 -3.94 -8.77
C THR A 59 9.73 -4.77 -7.94
N ASN A 60 11.04 -4.72 -8.20
CA ASN A 60 12.02 -5.35 -7.31
C ASN A 60 12.24 -4.51 -6.04
N ALA A 61 12.70 -5.16 -4.99
CA ALA A 61 13.00 -4.52 -3.70
C ALA A 61 11.82 -3.75 -3.04
N LEU A 62 10.59 -4.09 -3.41
CA LEU A 62 9.43 -3.57 -2.70
C LEU A 62 9.43 -4.07 -1.25
N THR A 63 8.83 -3.33 -0.33
CA THR A 63 8.65 -3.76 1.06
C THR A 63 7.74 -4.98 1.16
N GLN A 64 6.81 -5.14 0.23
CA GLN A 64 5.96 -6.32 0.04
C GLN A 64 5.49 -6.41 -1.42
N HIS A 65 5.24 -7.61 -1.91
CA HIS A 65 4.91 -7.86 -3.31
C HIS A 65 3.48 -8.41 -3.44
N PRO A 66 2.65 -7.86 -4.35
CA PRO A 66 1.27 -8.28 -4.51
C PRO A 66 1.17 -9.61 -5.26
N ILE A 67 0.24 -10.47 -4.84
CA ILE A 67 -0.26 -11.62 -5.59
C ILE A 67 -1.78 -11.72 -5.41
N GLY A 68 -2.52 -11.85 -6.48
CA GLY A 68 -3.97 -11.89 -6.36
C GLY A 68 -4.73 -11.80 -7.68
N TYR A 69 -6.03 -11.97 -7.55
CA TYR A 69 -7.01 -11.72 -8.59
C TYR A 69 -8.28 -11.19 -7.93
N MET A 70 -8.77 -10.06 -8.39
CA MET A 70 -10.01 -9.50 -7.92
C MET A 70 -10.87 -9.00 -9.08
N VAL A 71 -12.18 -9.02 -8.87
CA VAL A 71 -13.20 -8.49 -9.77
C VAL A 71 -14.03 -7.49 -8.99
N ASP A 72 -13.72 -6.22 -9.17
CA ASP A 72 -14.44 -5.10 -8.55
C ASP A 72 -15.53 -4.62 -9.51
N PRO A 73 -16.78 -4.44 -9.05
CA PRO A 73 -17.87 -4.03 -9.92
C PRO A 73 -17.72 -2.66 -10.57
N ILE A 74 -16.85 -1.79 -10.02
CA ILE A 74 -16.58 -0.43 -10.53
C ILE A 74 -15.22 -0.38 -11.23
N PHE A 75 -14.20 -1.04 -10.66
CA PHE A 75 -12.82 -0.96 -11.14
C PHE A 75 -12.43 -2.10 -12.07
N GLY A 76 -13.35 -3.01 -12.41
CA GLY A 76 -13.06 -4.12 -13.30
C GLY A 76 -12.14 -5.16 -12.66
N LYS A 77 -11.21 -5.72 -13.44
CA LYS A 77 -10.35 -6.81 -12.97
C LYS A 77 -8.95 -6.33 -12.67
N THR A 78 -8.38 -6.85 -11.59
CA THR A 78 -6.97 -6.66 -11.24
C THR A 78 -6.32 -8.02 -11.03
N GLU A 79 -5.18 -8.23 -11.66
CA GLU A 79 -4.37 -9.45 -11.56
C GLU A 79 -2.97 -9.08 -11.10
N SER A 80 -2.39 -9.91 -10.23
CA SER A 80 -0.97 -9.81 -9.91
C SER A 80 -0.37 -11.19 -9.75
N SER A 81 0.80 -11.39 -10.36
CA SER A 81 1.60 -12.61 -10.31
C SER A 81 3.05 -12.29 -9.93
N LEU A 82 3.78 -13.29 -9.46
CA LEU A 82 5.14 -13.14 -8.96
C LEU A 82 6.12 -14.03 -9.72
N ALA A 83 7.22 -13.45 -10.16
CA ALA A 83 8.41 -14.20 -10.56
C ALA A 83 9.48 -14.03 -9.49
N MET A 84 10.09 -15.11 -9.06
CA MET A 84 10.97 -15.18 -7.90
C MET A 84 12.26 -15.92 -8.25
N SER A 85 13.42 -15.26 -8.16
CA SER A 85 14.69 -15.96 -8.18
C SER A 85 14.99 -16.57 -6.81
N VAL A 86 15.36 -17.82 -6.79
CA VAL A 86 15.73 -18.54 -5.58
C VAL A 86 17.26 -18.61 -5.51
N ALA A 87 17.83 -18.36 -4.35
CA ALA A 87 19.27 -18.41 -4.13
C ALA A 87 19.67 -19.68 -3.36
N PRO A 88 20.90 -20.20 -3.54
CA PRO A 88 21.42 -21.23 -2.67
C PRO A 88 21.60 -20.68 -1.25
N PRO A 89 21.41 -21.49 -0.20
CA PRO A 89 21.69 -21.07 1.15
C PRO A 89 23.19 -20.79 1.35
N SER A 90 23.53 -19.74 2.09
CA SER A 90 24.92 -19.34 2.35
C SER A 90 25.74 -20.40 3.12
N SER A 91 25.05 -21.30 3.81
CA SER A 91 25.65 -22.44 4.54
C SER A 91 25.98 -23.62 3.66
N LEU A 92 25.54 -23.67 2.40
CA LEU A 92 25.83 -24.77 1.47
C LEU A 92 27.20 -24.57 0.81
N THR A 93 28.25 -24.83 1.57
CA THR A 93 29.59 -25.06 1.02
C THR A 93 29.82 -26.51 0.63
N GLN A 94 28.85 -27.40 0.93
CA GLN A 94 28.97 -28.85 0.78
C GLN A 94 27.80 -29.38 -0.05
N ASP A 95 28.02 -30.53 -0.71
CA ASP A 95 26.96 -31.29 -1.37
C ASP A 95 25.94 -31.83 -0.35
N PHE A 96 24.80 -32.27 -0.82
CA PHE A 96 23.79 -32.89 0.03
C PHE A 96 24.19 -34.26 0.56
N GLY A 97 25.33 -34.77 0.13
CA GLY A 97 25.84 -36.11 0.42
C GLY A 97 25.39 -37.17 -0.59
N THR A 98 26.11 -38.28 -0.61
CA THR A 98 25.79 -39.42 -1.49
C THR A 98 24.52 -40.13 -1.01
N ASN A 99 23.69 -40.60 -1.94
CA ASN A 99 22.45 -41.34 -1.68
C ASN A 99 21.39 -40.52 -0.89
N SER A 100 21.43 -39.19 -0.99
CA SER A 100 20.41 -38.34 -0.40
C SER A 100 19.09 -38.46 -1.17
N THR A 101 17.98 -38.50 -0.43
CA THR A 101 16.63 -38.59 -1.01
C THR A 101 15.76 -37.46 -0.48
N LEU A 102 15.05 -36.77 -1.38
CA LEU A 102 14.14 -35.73 -1.00
C LEU A 102 12.91 -36.30 -0.27
N ASP A 103 12.63 -35.79 0.92
CA ASP A 103 11.42 -36.11 1.65
C ASP A 103 10.27 -35.17 1.26
N SER A 104 10.52 -33.86 1.31
CA SER A 104 9.56 -32.85 0.87
C SER A 104 10.24 -31.55 0.38
N ALA A 105 9.54 -30.81 -0.46
CA ALA A 105 9.91 -29.46 -0.84
C ALA A 105 8.66 -28.58 -0.81
N VAL A 106 8.78 -27.39 -0.22
CA VAL A 106 7.65 -26.47 -0.03
C VAL A 106 8.10 -25.04 -0.34
N LEU A 107 7.39 -24.39 -1.25
CA LEU A 107 7.50 -22.92 -1.39
C LEU A 107 6.74 -22.27 -0.24
N VAL A 108 7.43 -21.51 0.58
CA VAL A 108 6.90 -20.77 1.73
C VAL A 108 6.84 -19.32 1.36
N LEU A 109 5.63 -18.77 1.27
CA LEU A 109 5.37 -17.36 1.01
C LEU A 109 4.79 -16.75 2.29
N ASN A 110 5.60 -15.98 3.02
CA ASN A 110 5.15 -15.28 4.21
C ASN A 110 4.23 -14.11 3.83
N LEU A 111 3.09 -14.05 4.47
CA LEU A 111 2.11 -12.99 4.24
C LEU A 111 2.50 -11.73 4.99
N GLY A 112 2.42 -10.58 4.32
CA GLY A 112 2.32 -9.27 4.96
C GLY A 112 0.98 -9.15 5.69
N THR A 113 0.83 -8.12 6.50
CA THR A 113 -0.41 -7.89 7.29
C THR A 113 -1.55 -7.34 6.44
N GLN A 114 -1.27 -6.87 5.23
CA GLN A 114 -2.23 -6.27 4.33
C GLN A 114 -2.88 -7.33 3.43
N PHE A 115 -4.17 -7.18 3.24
CA PHE A 115 -4.96 -7.87 2.24
C PHE A 115 -6.09 -6.93 1.80
N TYR A 116 -6.32 -6.84 0.51
CA TYR A 116 -7.42 -6.05 -0.02
C TYR A 116 -8.38 -6.94 -0.79
N GLY A 117 -9.67 -6.93 -0.42
CA GLY A 117 -10.70 -7.77 -1.01
C GLY A 117 -11.25 -8.83 -0.05
N ASP A 118 -11.76 -9.92 -0.59
CA ASP A 118 -12.53 -10.94 0.15
C ASP A 118 -11.64 -12.05 0.71
N THR A 119 -11.58 -12.13 2.04
CA THR A 119 -10.94 -13.22 2.80
C THR A 119 -11.94 -14.24 3.34
N THR A 120 -13.25 -14.02 3.17
CA THR A 120 -14.29 -14.80 3.85
C THR A 120 -14.90 -15.88 2.96
N THR A 121 -15.18 -15.56 1.71
CA THR A 121 -15.86 -16.46 0.77
C THR A 121 -14.96 -16.94 -0.35
N SER A 122 -14.04 -16.11 -0.85
CA SER A 122 -13.12 -16.47 -1.93
C SER A 122 -12.11 -17.52 -1.50
N LYS A 123 -11.89 -18.51 -2.36
CA LYS A 123 -10.78 -19.46 -2.31
C LYS A 123 -9.84 -19.19 -3.47
N TYR A 124 -8.57 -19.15 -3.19
CA TYR A 124 -7.53 -18.83 -4.16
C TYR A 124 -6.74 -20.10 -4.50
N SER A 125 -6.70 -20.43 -5.77
CA SER A 125 -5.81 -21.45 -6.31
C SER A 125 -4.56 -20.76 -6.81
N VAL A 126 -3.43 -20.96 -6.14
CA VAL A 126 -2.12 -20.42 -6.54
C VAL A 126 -1.34 -21.52 -7.22
N ASP A 127 -1.10 -21.39 -8.51
CA ASP A 127 -0.29 -22.31 -9.29
C ASP A 127 1.16 -21.83 -9.34
N VAL A 128 2.10 -22.77 -9.26
CA VAL A 128 3.53 -22.50 -9.29
C VAL A 128 4.19 -23.26 -10.45
N TYR A 129 4.98 -22.53 -11.23
CA TYR A 129 5.72 -23.02 -12.39
C TYR A 129 7.21 -22.68 -12.27
N GLN A 130 8.06 -23.33 -13.07
CA GLN A 130 9.45 -22.92 -13.23
C GLN A 130 9.56 -21.83 -14.29
N LEU A 131 10.33 -20.79 -14.02
CA LEU A 131 10.74 -19.81 -15.02
C LEU A 131 11.58 -20.45 -16.12
N THR A 132 11.36 -20.06 -17.39
CA THR A 132 12.18 -20.50 -18.52
C THR A 132 13.50 -19.76 -18.61
N ASN A 133 13.54 -18.51 -18.14
CA ASN A 133 14.70 -17.64 -18.15
C ASN A 133 14.91 -17.00 -16.78
N ARG A 134 16.11 -16.48 -16.52
CA ARG A 134 16.37 -15.61 -15.37
C ARG A 134 15.60 -14.31 -15.54
N ILE A 135 15.18 -13.73 -14.42
CA ILE A 135 14.53 -12.40 -14.42
C ILE A 135 15.59 -11.37 -14.79
N THR A 136 15.33 -10.60 -15.85
CA THR A 136 16.21 -9.53 -16.33
C THR A 136 15.52 -8.17 -16.35
N SER A 137 14.19 -8.15 -16.25
CA SER A 137 13.39 -6.93 -16.14
C SER A 137 12.39 -7.06 -14.99
N PHE A 138 12.14 -5.95 -14.32
CA PHE A 138 11.29 -5.88 -13.13
C PHE A 138 10.16 -4.86 -13.30
N LYS A 139 9.81 -4.49 -14.53
CA LYS A 139 8.67 -3.59 -14.76
C LYS A 139 7.36 -4.27 -14.40
N SER A 140 6.44 -3.50 -13.84
CA SER A 140 5.11 -3.99 -13.46
C SER A 140 4.28 -4.55 -14.63
N SER A 141 4.57 -4.11 -15.85
CA SER A 141 3.94 -4.63 -17.09
C SER A 141 4.58 -5.89 -17.65
N ASP A 142 5.77 -6.30 -17.17
CA ASP A 142 6.51 -7.42 -17.75
C ASP A 142 5.97 -8.76 -17.27
N VAL A 143 5.54 -9.59 -18.24
CA VAL A 143 5.17 -10.97 -17.98
C VAL A 143 6.40 -11.85 -18.10
N GLN A 144 6.78 -12.53 -17.04
CA GLN A 144 7.92 -13.44 -17.03
C GLN A 144 7.53 -14.80 -17.61
N ALA A 145 8.30 -15.29 -18.59
CA ALA A 145 8.04 -16.56 -19.23
C ALA A 145 8.32 -17.76 -18.30
N HIS A 146 7.41 -18.71 -18.26
CA HIS A 146 7.51 -19.93 -17.47
C HIS A 146 7.11 -21.18 -18.24
N ASN A 147 7.49 -22.34 -17.74
CA ASN A 147 7.08 -23.63 -18.30
C ASN A 147 5.59 -23.89 -18.03
N SER A 148 4.97 -24.71 -18.85
CA SER A 148 3.56 -25.12 -18.67
C SER A 148 3.36 -26.23 -17.64
N THR A 149 4.44 -26.87 -17.19
CA THR A 149 4.35 -27.96 -16.19
C THR A 149 4.12 -27.40 -14.81
N LEU A 150 3.01 -27.76 -14.20
CA LEU A 150 2.67 -27.38 -12.84
C LEU A 150 3.64 -28.03 -11.83
N LEU A 151 4.34 -27.21 -11.06
CA LEU A 151 5.24 -27.66 -10.01
C LEU A 151 4.58 -27.77 -8.65
N GLY A 152 3.57 -26.97 -8.38
CA GLY A 152 2.85 -26.97 -7.11
C GLY A 152 1.58 -26.16 -7.18
N ASN A 153 0.65 -26.45 -6.29
CA ASN A 153 -0.61 -25.74 -6.17
C ASN A 153 -0.98 -25.57 -4.70
N PHE A 154 -1.56 -24.41 -4.38
CA PHE A 154 -2.25 -24.14 -3.13
C PHE A 154 -3.70 -23.81 -3.50
N ASN A 155 -4.68 -24.38 -2.80
CA ASN A 155 -6.09 -24.07 -3.04
C ASN A 155 -6.83 -23.95 -1.71
N SER A 156 -6.94 -22.73 -1.22
CA SER A 156 -7.62 -22.43 0.06
C SER A 156 -7.95 -20.94 0.17
N LYS A 157 -8.59 -20.58 1.28
CA LYS A 157 -8.70 -19.19 1.72
C LYS A 157 -7.34 -18.67 2.21
N ILE A 158 -7.11 -17.37 2.07
CA ILE A 158 -5.91 -16.69 2.55
C ILE A 158 -6.25 -15.89 3.81
N PHE A 159 -5.54 -16.15 4.90
CA PHE A 159 -5.73 -15.49 6.20
C PHE A 159 -4.44 -14.75 6.62
N PRO A 160 -4.23 -13.49 6.22
CA PRO A 160 -2.95 -12.79 6.39
C PRO A 160 -2.58 -12.49 7.84
N LYS A 161 -3.54 -12.57 8.76
CA LYS A 161 -3.32 -12.27 10.19
C LYS A 161 -3.37 -13.51 11.09
N THR A 162 -3.57 -14.70 10.54
CA THR A 162 -3.72 -15.94 11.32
C THR A 162 -2.43 -16.75 11.31
N PRO A 163 -1.72 -16.86 12.45
CA PRO A 163 -0.56 -17.73 12.58
C PRO A 163 -0.96 -19.19 12.34
N ILE A 164 -0.02 -19.98 11.82
CA ILE A 164 -0.22 -21.41 11.60
C ILE A 164 0.79 -22.23 12.41
N LYS A 165 0.46 -23.51 12.69
CA LYS A 165 1.36 -24.46 13.32
C LYS A 165 2.00 -25.32 12.24
N ILE A 166 3.32 -25.50 12.32
CA ILE A 166 4.11 -26.36 11.46
C ILE A 166 5.03 -27.27 12.31
N PHE A 167 5.46 -28.39 11.74
CA PHE A 167 6.53 -29.17 12.34
C PHE A 167 7.88 -28.50 12.04
N ASP A 168 8.68 -28.34 13.09
CA ASP A 168 10.07 -27.92 13.00
C ASP A 168 10.93 -29.18 12.94
N ILE A 169 11.57 -29.38 11.79
CA ILE A 169 12.41 -30.56 11.57
C ILE A 169 13.76 -30.31 12.22
N ILE A 170 14.08 -31.10 13.23
CA ILE A 170 15.31 -30.96 14.02
C ILE A 170 16.22 -32.15 13.74
N ALA A 171 17.36 -31.91 13.09
CA ALA A 171 18.32 -32.98 12.76
C ALA A 171 18.72 -33.76 14.02
N GLY A 172 18.56 -35.10 13.96
CA GLY A 172 18.92 -36.00 15.04
C GLY A 172 18.05 -35.93 16.31
N LYS A 173 16.88 -35.26 16.27
CA LYS A 173 15.91 -35.15 17.36
C LYS A 173 14.49 -35.36 16.86
N THR A 174 13.56 -35.49 17.81
CA THR A 174 12.13 -35.53 17.50
C THR A 174 11.66 -34.16 17.02
N ASP A 175 10.89 -34.15 15.93
CA ASP A 175 10.28 -32.94 15.41
C ASP A 175 9.32 -32.32 16.41
N THR A 176 9.30 -31.00 16.50
CA THR A 176 8.44 -30.24 17.42
C THR A 176 7.47 -29.35 16.66
N LEU A 177 6.29 -29.14 17.25
CA LEU A 177 5.34 -28.16 16.70
C LEU A 177 5.78 -26.75 17.07
N LYS A 178 5.89 -25.85 16.07
CA LYS A 178 6.07 -24.42 16.30
C LYS A 178 4.99 -23.59 15.60
N THR A 179 4.66 -22.46 16.21
CA THR A 179 3.77 -21.47 15.62
C THR A 179 4.59 -20.48 14.79
N VAL A 180 4.20 -20.28 13.55
CA VAL A 180 4.82 -19.31 12.61
C VAL A 180 3.80 -18.29 12.15
N LYS A 181 4.29 -17.15 11.63
CA LYS A 181 3.44 -16.11 11.03
C LYS A 181 2.56 -16.71 9.93
N ALA A 182 1.50 -15.98 9.58
CA ALA A 182 0.64 -16.34 8.44
C ALA A 182 1.47 -16.52 7.16
N GLN A 183 1.29 -17.62 6.47
CA GLN A 183 2.03 -17.95 5.25
C GLN A 183 1.21 -18.86 4.33
N ILE A 184 1.48 -18.77 3.02
CA ILE A 184 1.02 -19.72 2.03
C ILE A 184 2.13 -20.76 1.87
N ARG A 185 1.79 -22.04 2.03
CA ARG A 185 2.73 -23.15 1.87
C ARG A 185 2.30 -24.02 0.69
N ILE A 186 3.14 -24.07 -0.33
CA ILE A 186 2.85 -24.76 -1.58
C ILE A 186 3.79 -25.96 -1.73
N PRO A 187 3.30 -27.19 -1.57
CA PRO A 187 4.11 -28.38 -1.86
C PRO A 187 4.57 -28.38 -3.32
N LEU A 188 5.86 -28.57 -3.54
CA LEU A 188 6.46 -28.63 -4.87
C LEU A 188 6.66 -30.11 -5.32
N ASN A 189 6.66 -30.33 -6.62
CA ASN A 189 6.88 -31.65 -7.21
C ASN A 189 8.22 -32.24 -6.78
N LYS A 190 8.16 -33.33 -6.03
CA LYS A 190 9.35 -33.98 -5.43
C LYS A 190 10.36 -34.44 -6.49
N ALA A 191 9.91 -35.10 -7.56
CA ALA A 191 10.80 -35.59 -8.61
C ALA A 191 11.53 -34.45 -9.31
N PHE A 192 10.83 -33.33 -9.55
CA PHE A 192 11.44 -32.15 -10.13
C PHE A 192 12.53 -31.55 -9.22
N ILE A 193 12.25 -31.35 -7.94
CA ILE A 193 13.22 -30.76 -6.99
C ILE A 193 14.37 -31.73 -6.71
N GLN A 194 14.11 -33.06 -6.62
CA GLN A 194 15.14 -34.07 -6.49
C GLN A 194 16.17 -33.96 -7.64
N ASN A 195 15.69 -33.89 -8.87
CA ASN A 195 16.55 -33.91 -10.06
C ASN A 195 17.20 -32.52 -10.31
N THR A 196 16.50 -31.44 -10.04
CA THR A 196 16.97 -30.10 -10.40
C THR A 196 17.83 -29.46 -9.31
N ILE A 197 17.64 -29.82 -8.04
CA ILE A 197 18.37 -29.26 -6.91
C ILE A 197 19.17 -30.32 -6.18
N LEU A 198 18.55 -31.35 -5.61
CA LEU A 198 19.21 -32.28 -4.70
C LEU A 198 20.31 -33.13 -5.39
N ALA A 199 20.11 -33.50 -6.65
CA ALA A 199 21.07 -34.30 -7.43
C ALA A 199 22.23 -33.45 -8.01
N GLN A 200 22.26 -32.13 -7.80
CA GLN A 200 23.30 -31.29 -8.37
C GLN A 200 24.60 -31.35 -7.54
N PRO A 201 25.77 -31.23 -8.19
CA PRO A 201 27.06 -31.25 -7.49
C PRO A 201 27.25 -29.94 -6.69
N ALA A 202 28.09 -29.98 -5.66
CA ALA A 202 28.40 -28.85 -4.78
C ALA A 202 28.80 -27.56 -5.52
N ALA A 203 29.49 -27.70 -6.65
CA ALA A 203 29.90 -26.59 -7.49
C ALA A 203 28.74 -25.73 -7.99
N THR A 204 27.53 -26.30 -8.12
CA THR A 204 26.31 -25.59 -8.53
C THR A 204 25.88 -24.52 -7.50
N PHE A 205 26.15 -24.74 -6.21
CA PHE A 205 25.67 -23.90 -5.11
C PHE A 205 26.68 -22.83 -4.69
N THR A 206 27.80 -22.70 -5.40
CA THR A 206 28.86 -21.74 -5.02
C THR A 206 28.53 -20.28 -5.30
N THR A 207 27.64 -20.03 -6.25
CA THR A 207 27.16 -18.67 -6.57
C THR A 207 25.69 -18.73 -7.05
N ASN A 208 24.96 -17.62 -6.85
CA ASN A 208 23.61 -17.45 -7.40
C ASN A 208 23.56 -17.66 -8.92
N ALA A 209 24.61 -17.22 -9.63
CA ALA A 209 24.69 -17.34 -11.07
C ALA A 209 24.78 -18.79 -11.53
N LYS A 210 25.62 -19.61 -10.91
CA LYS A 210 25.74 -21.05 -11.22
C LYS A 210 24.47 -21.81 -10.86
N PHE A 211 23.87 -21.52 -9.69
CA PHE A 211 22.63 -22.15 -9.28
C PHE A 211 21.48 -21.83 -10.25
N ALA A 212 21.39 -20.58 -10.69
CA ALA A 212 20.36 -20.16 -11.64
C ALA A 212 20.50 -20.74 -13.06
N GLU A 213 21.59 -21.42 -13.40
CA GLU A 213 21.68 -22.20 -14.65
C GLU A 213 20.81 -23.46 -14.60
N TYR A 214 20.69 -24.06 -13.44
CA TYR A 214 19.88 -25.26 -13.19
C TYR A 214 18.47 -24.92 -12.73
N PHE A 215 18.34 -23.93 -11.85
CA PHE A 215 17.07 -23.51 -11.28
C PHE A 215 16.82 -22.02 -11.57
N LYS A 216 16.09 -21.73 -12.65
CA LYS A 216 15.85 -20.36 -13.15
C LYS A 216 15.03 -19.50 -12.21
N GLY A 217 14.32 -20.13 -11.27
CA GLY A 217 13.37 -19.50 -10.35
C GLY A 217 11.95 -20.03 -10.52
N LEU A 218 11.04 -19.45 -9.77
CA LEU A 218 9.63 -19.84 -9.70
C LEU A 218 8.73 -18.69 -10.18
N TYR A 219 7.63 -19.06 -10.81
CA TYR A 219 6.54 -18.17 -11.17
C TYR A 219 5.29 -18.62 -10.43
N ALA A 220 4.58 -17.69 -9.78
CA ALA A 220 3.35 -17.96 -9.05
C ALA A 220 2.23 -17.04 -9.53
N GLU A 221 1.07 -17.60 -9.85
CA GLU A 221 -0.11 -16.87 -10.30
C GLU A 221 -1.40 -17.44 -9.74
N ILE A 222 -2.49 -16.68 -9.78
CA ILE A 222 -3.82 -17.17 -9.42
C ILE A 222 -4.44 -17.90 -10.62
N ASN A 223 -4.71 -19.18 -10.45
CA ASN A 223 -5.49 -19.96 -11.40
C ASN A 223 -6.97 -19.58 -11.27
N LYS A 224 -7.47 -18.78 -12.21
CA LYS A 224 -8.83 -18.25 -12.20
C LYS A 224 -9.89 -19.33 -12.36
N THR A 225 -9.58 -20.40 -13.06
CA THR A 225 -10.52 -21.52 -13.31
C THR A 225 -10.70 -22.40 -12.08
N SER A 226 -9.62 -22.65 -11.34
CA SER A 226 -9.64 -23.49 -10.14
C SER A 226 -9.95 -22.73 -8.85
N SER A 227 -9.96 -21.39 -8.91
CA SER A 227 -10.34 -20.52 -7.79
C SER A 227 -11.85 -20.35 -7.72
N THR A 228 -12.37 -20.15 -6.50
CA THR A 228 -13.75 -19.71 -6.28
C THR A 228 -13.70 -18.23 -5.90
N ILE A 229 -13.94 -17.36 -6.85
CA ILE A 229 -13.78 -15.92 -6.68
C ILE A 229 -15.14 -15.24 -6.49
N ALA A 230 -15.46 -14.87 -5.24
CA ALA A 230 -16.59 -14.02 -4.88
C ALA A 230 -16.12 -12.57 -4.66
N GLY A 231 -15.69 -11.92 -5.75
CA GLY A 231 -15.00 -10.63 -5.72
C GLY A 231 -13.49 -10.77 -5.72
N GLY A 232 -12.93 -11.72 -4.99
CA GLY A 232 -11.50 -11.97 -4.91
C GLY A 232 -10.74 -10.92 -4.11
N GLY A 233 -9.41 -10.91 -4.27
CA GLY A 233 -8.56 -9.95 -3.57
C GLY A 233 -7.08 -10.14 -3.88
N VAL A 234 -6.27 -9.27 -3.26
CA VAL A 234 -4.82 -9.24 -3.40
C VAL A 234 -4.17 -9.38 -2.04
N ALA A 235 -3.34 -10.41 -1.91
CA ALA A 235 -2.44 -10.63 -0.79
C ALA A 235 -1.08 -9.99 -1.08
N PHE A 236 -0.34 -9.67 -0.02
CA PHE A 236 1.02 -9.15 -0.12
C PHE A 236 2.00 -10.13 0.53
N ILE A 237 3.07 -10.44 -0.19
CA ILE A 237 4.10 -11.38 0.26
C ILE A 237 5.30 -10.60 0.77
N ASP A 238 5.77 -10.99 1.95
CA ASP A 238 6.96 -10.45 2.60
C ASP A 238 8.19 -11.27 2.21
N PHE A 239 9.11 -10.64 1.49
CA PHE A 239 10.42 -11.20 1.13
C PHE A 239 11.57 -10.55 1.90
N ALA A 240 11.29 -9.66 2.85
CA ALA A 240 12.32 -9.02 3.66
C ALA A 240 13.10 -10.08 4.47
N ALA A 241 14.39 -9.87 4.61
CA ALA A 241 15.27 -10.77 5.38
C ALA A 241 15.10 -12.27 5.05
N SER A 242 14.75 -12.60 3.81
CA SER A 242 14.49 -13.98 3.35
C SER A 242 13.35 -14.68 4.11
N ASN A 243 12.33 -13.92 4.52
CA ASN A 243 11.16 -14.47 5.19
C ASN A 243 10.40 -15.48 4.30
N SER A 244 10.46 -15.32 2.97
CA SER A 244 9.93 -16.27 2.00
C SER A 244 11.07 -17.08 1.36
N TYR A 245 10.87 -18.39 1.17
CA TYR A 245 11.92 -19.30 0.77
C TYR A 245 11.35 -20.62 0.20
N VAL A 246 12.19 -21.41 -0.44
CA VAL A 246 11.92 -22.83 -0.72
C VAL A 246 12.54 -23.65 0.40
N GLN A 247 11.72 -24.35 1.19
CA GLN A 247 12.15 -25.30 2.19
C GLN A 247 12.29 -26.68 1.56
N MET A 248 13.45 -27.29 1.73
CA MET A 248 13.67 -28.70 1.37
C MET A 248 13.95 -29.50 2.64
N VAL A 249 13.31 -30.67 2.75
CA VAL A 249 13.61 -31.67 3.75
C VAL A 249 14.09 -32.91 3.02
N TYR A 250 15.26 -33.40 3.39
CA TYR A 250 15.87 -34.58 2.75
C TYR A 250 16.50 -35.50 3.78
N LYS A 251 16.63 -36.75 3.40
CA LYS A 251 17.28 -37.84 4.17
C LYS A 251 18.64 -38.13 3.59
N LYS A 252 19.63 -38.28 4.43
CA LYS A 252 20.99 -38.68 4.07
C LYS A 252 21.55 -39.71 5.03
N PRO A 253 22.38 -40.70 4.56
CA PRO A 253 23.12 -41.56 5.43
C PRO A 253 24.06 -40.76 6.34
N ASN A 254 24.20 -41.19 7.59
CA ASN A 254 25.17 -40.63 8.53
C ASN A 254 26.35 -41.59 8.77
N THR A 255 27.36 -41.12 9.49
CA THR A 255 28.59 -41.88 9.79
C THR A 255 28.37 -43.08 10.71
N SER A 256 27.21 -43.18 11.35
CA SER A 256 26.85 -44.27 12.28
C SER A 256 25.88 -45.28 11.64
N ASN A 257 25.84 -45.40 10.31
CA ASN A 257 24.92 -46.26 9.54
C ASN A 257 23.43 -45.95 9.79
N GLY A 258 23.10 -44.80 10.31
CA GLY A 258 21.73 -44.28 10.45
C GLY A 258 21.36 -43.33 9.30
N ILE A 259 20.15 -42.79 9.39
CA ILE A 259 19.63 -41.81 8.42
C ILE A 259 19.31 -40.50 9.18
N ASP A 260 19.94 -39.42 8.76
CA ASP A 260 19.61 -38.08 9.25
C ASP A 260 18.54 -37.43 8.36
N THR A 261 17.58 -36.79 9.00
CA THR A 261 16.63 -35.87 8.31
C THR A 261 17.15 -34.45 8.46
N VAL A 262 17.32 -33.76 7.34
CA VAL A 262 17.90 -32.42 7.30
C VAL A 262 16.92 -31.48 6.62
N SER A 263 16.72 -30.32 7.22
CA SER A 263 15.94 -29.21 6.62
C SER A 263 16.88 -28.10 6.18
N VAL A 264 16.67 -27.59 4.96
CA VAL A 264 17.43 -26.48 4.40
C VAL A 264 16.50 -25.50 3.69
N ASN A 265 16.75 -24.20 3.84
CA ASN A 265 15.97 -23.14 3.21
C ASN A 265 16.79 -22.47 2.11
N PHE A 266 16.20 -22.38 0.93
CA PHE A 266 16.70 -21.63 -0.22
C PHE A 266 16.03 -20.26 -0.22
N PRO A 267 16.73 -19.19 0.13
CA PRO A 267 16.13 -17.88 0.34
C PRO A 267 15.66 -17.23 -0.98
N ILE A 268 14.63 -16.42 -0.87
CA ILE A 268 14.15 -15.53 -1.92
C ILE A 268 14.30 -14.09 -1.41
N SER A 269 15.09 -13.28 -2.12
CA SER A 269 15.28 -11.86 -1.78
C SER A 269 14.28 -10.98 -2.51
N SER A 270 13.74 -9.95 -1.83
CA SER A 270 12.89 -8.94 -2.46
C SER A 270 13.54 -8.27 -3.69
N ALA A 271 14.88 -8.11 -3.67
CA ALA A 271 15.63 -7.54 -4.79
C ALA A 271 15.60 -8.40 -6.07
N THR A 272 15.20 -9.66 -5.96
CA THR A 272 15.16 -10.63 -7.06
C THR A 272 13.74 -11.16 -7.35
N VAL A 273 12.73 -10.41 -6.90
CA VAL A 273 11.31 -10.68 -7.17
C VAL A 273 10.77 -9.62 -8.12
N ALA A 274 10.05 -10.05 -9.14
CA ALA A 274 9.29 -9.20 -10.05
C ALA A 274 7.80 -9.47 -9.87
N ALA A 275 7.00 -8.42 -9.74
CA ALA A 275 5.54 -8.51 -9.77
C ALA A 275 5.02 -8.00 -11.12
N ASN A 276 4.27 -8.85 -11.85
CA ASN A 276 3.46 -8.39 -12.96
C ASN A 276 2.09 -7.96 -12.43
N ILE A 277 1.65 -6.76 -12.81
CA ILE A 277 0.38 -6.19 -12.36
C ILE A 277 -0.41 -5.75 -13.58
N LYS A 278 -1.64 -6.21 -13.68
CA LYS A 278 -2.51 -5.97 -14.83
C LYS A 278 -3.90 -5.54 -14.39
N HIS A 279 -4.41 -4.50 -15.04
CA HIS A 279 -5.78 -4.02 -14.89
C HIS A 279 -6.55 -4.18 -16.20
N ASP A 280 -7.80 -4.65 -16.10
CA ASP A 280 -8.73 -4.71 -17.20
C ASP A 280 -9.96 -3.85 -16.84
N TYR A 281 -10.02 -2.65 -17.42
CA TYR A 281 -11.10 -1.69 -17.24
C TYR A 281 -12.21 -1.80 -18.29
N THR A 282 -12.19 -2.83 -19.12
CA THR A 282 -13.16 -3.02 -20.20
C THR A 282 -14.59 -2.99 -19.65
N GLY A 283 -15.43 -2.12 -20.21
CA GLY A 283 -16.82 -1.97 -19.82
C GLY A 283 -17.05 -1.13 -18.55
N THR A 284 -16.02 -0.48 -18.00
CA THR A 284 -16.14 0.42 -16.84
C THR A 284 -16.12 1.90 -17.26
N ASP A 285 -16.63 2.76 -16.38
CA ASP A 285 -16.53 4.21 -16.57
C ASP A 285 -15.08 4.70 -16.56
N ILE A 286 -14.17 3.98 -15.87
CA ILE A 286 -12.72 4.27 -15.89
C ILE A 286 -12.20 4.23 -17.32
N GLN A 287 -12.52 3.18 -18.09
CA GLN A 287 -12.13 3.07 -19.49
C GLN A 287 -12.65 4.24 -20.31
N THR A 288 -13.90 4.64 -20.06
CA THR A 288 -14.52 5.80 -20.74
C THR A 288 -13.76 7.09 -20.45
N GLN A 289 -13.39 7.32 -19.17
CA GLN A 289 -12.66 8.53 -18.76
C GLN A 289 -11.24 8.58 -19.32
N ILE A 290 -10.52 7.45 -19.30
CA ILE A 290 -9.17 7.37 -19.89
C ILE A 290 -9.20 7.63 -21.39
N SER A 291 -10.25 7.16 -22.08
CA SER A 291 -10.40 7.34 -23.53
C SER A 291 -10.86 8.75 -23.92
N ASN A 292 -11.46 9.51 -22.99
CA ASN A 292 -11.99 10.86 -23.22
C ASN A 292 -11.45 11.87 -22.20
N PRO A 293 -10.14 12.12 -22.17
CA PRO A 293 -9.49 12.88 -21.11
C PRO A 293 -9.88 14.37 -21.06
N ALA A 294 -10.38 14.94 -22.14
CA ALA A 294 -10.81 16.34 -22.18
C ALA A 294 -12.17 16.57 -21.48
N THR A 295 -12.95 15.52 -21.25
CA THR A 295 -14.28 15.63 -20.63
C THR A 295 -14.16 15.75 -19.11
N GLN A 296 -14.89 16.71 -18.51
CA GLN A 296 -15.03 16.80 -17.07
C GLN A 296 -16.19 15.92 -16.61
N TYR A 297 -15.90 14.99 -15.72
CA TYR A 297 -16.88 14.06 -15.16
C TYR A 297 -17.23 14.45 -13.72
N ASN A 298 -18.36 13.95 -13.23
CA ASN A 298 -18.81 14.22 -11.85
C ASN A 298 -18.00 13.44 -10.79
N VAL A 299 -17.27 12.42 -11.19
CA VAL A 299 -16.38 11.62 -10.34
C VAL A 299 -15.09 11.31 -11.06
N THR A 300 -14.03 11.02 -10.28
CA THR A 300 -12.77 10.47 -10.77
C THR A 300 -12.33 9.30 -9.92
N TYR A 301 -11.36 8.54 -10.38
CA TYR A 301 -11.00 7.23 -9.85
C TYR A 301 -9.55 7.20 -9.38
N LEU A 302 -9.34 6.54 -8.24
CA LEU A 302 -8.03 6.27 -7.64
C LEU A 302 -7.90 4.77 -7.43
N GLN A 303 -6.85 4.14 -7.94
CA GLN A 303 -6.55 2.73 -7.71
C GLN A 303 -5.06 2.51 -7.57
N ALA A 304 -4.65 1.89 -6.49
CA ALA A 304 -3.28 1.44 -6.26
C ALA A 304 -2.88 0.29 -7.22
N LEU A 305 -1.76 -0.35 -6.96
CA LEU A 305 -1.20 -1.39 -7.83
C LEU A 305 -0.94 -0.90 -9.26
N VAL A 306 -0.43 0.34 -9.40
CA VAL A 306 -0.15 0.92 -10.72
C VAL A 306 -1.41 1.06 -11.59
N GLY A 307 -2.55 1.33 -10.97
CA GLY A 307 -3.84 1.43 -11.65
C GLY A 307 -4.11 2.81 -12.25
N VAL A 308 -4.93 3.60 -11.55
CA VAL A 308 -5.31 4.96 -11.96
C VAL A 308 -5.16 5.94 -10.82
N LYS A 309 -4.85 7.18 -11.19
CA LYS A 309 -4.78 8.34 -10.30
C LYS A 309 -5.66 9.48 -10.83
N THR A 310 -5.92 10.46 -9.98
CA THR A 310 -6.61 11.68 -10.39
C THR A 310 -5.62 12.83 -10.48
N LYS A 311 -5.52 13.45 -11.66
CA LYS A 311 -4.89 14.75 -11.84
C LYS A 311 -5.91 15.82 -11.47
N ILE A 312 -5.51 16.77 -10.62
CA ILE A 312 -6.30 17.97 -10.29
C ILE A 312 -5.53 19.22 -10.73
N SER A 313 -6.26 20.30 -10.98
CA SER A 313 -5.66 21.61 -11.27
C SER A 313 -6.54 22.71 -10.69
N PHE A 314 -5.91 23.86 -10.40
CA PHE A 314 -6.52 25.05 -9.82
C PHE A 314 -6.41 26.21 -10.79
N PRO A 315 -7.24 26.25 -11.88
CA PRO A 315 -7.02 27.15 -13.01
C PRO A 315 -7.13 28.64 -12.64
N ASP A 316 -7.89 28.98 -11.62
CA ASP A 316 -8.17 30.37 -11.25
C ASP A 316 -7.25 30.86 -10.10
N LEU A 317 -6.52 29.96 -9.45
CA LEU A 317 -5.73 30.28 -8.24
C LEU A 317 -4.55 31.24 -8.51
N ALA A 318 -3.92 31.16 -9.68
CA ALA A 318 -2.86 32.09 -10.08
C ALA A 318 -3.35 33.56 -10.28
N ASN A 319 -4.68 33.73 -10.42
CA ASN A 319 -5.35 35.02 -10.57
C ASN A 319 -6.09 35.46 -9.29
N PHE A 320 -5.93 34.72 -8.20
CA PHE A 320 -6.63 34.99 -6.93
C PHE A 320 -6.47 36.42 -6.45
N GLN A 321 -5.26 36.99 -6.55
CA GLN A 321 -5.00 38.38 -6.14
C GLN A 321 -5.71 39.42 -7.01
N ASN A 322 -6.07 39.10 -8.25
CA ASN A 322 -6.84 40.00 -9.11
C ASN A 322 -8.27 40.19 -8.58
N THR A 323 -8.83 39.17 -7.95
CA THR A 323 -10.20 39.18 -7.40
C THR A 323 -10.22 39.66 -5.96
N TYR A 324 -9.26 39.21 -5.12
CA TYR A 324 -9.32 39.42 -3.68
C TYR A 324 -8.30 40.43 -3.17
N GLY A 325 -7.40 40.93 -4.01
CA GLY A 325 -6.29 41.82 -3.64
C GLY A 325 -5.08 41.03 -3.12
N LYS A 326 -4.07 41.72 -2.62
CA LYS A 326 -2.91 41.10 -2.00
C LYS A 326 -3.30 40.42 -0.70
N VAL A 327 -2.94 39.16 -0.52
CA VAL A 327 -3.41 38.32 0.59
C VAL A 327 -2.28 37.52 1.22
N VAL A 328 -2.45 37.17 2.49
CA VAL A 328 -1.74 36.08 3.18
C VAL A 328 -2.73 34.97 3.44
N VAL A 329 -2.41 33.75 2.99
CA VAL A 329 -3.20 32.54 3.26
C VAL A 329 -2.87 32.08 4.67
N ASN A 330 -3.82 32.19 5.58
CA ASN A 330 -3.68 31.74 6.97
C ASN A 330 -3.80 30.22 7.07
N LYS A 331 -4.71 29.63 6.26
CA LYS A 331 -4.94 28.20 6.18
C LYS A 331 -5.56 27.84 4.83
N ALA A 332 -5.11 26.76 4.21
CA ALA A 332 -5.80 26.17 3.08
C ALA A 332 -5.95 24.68 3.26
N GLU A 333 -7.15 24.17 2.96
CA GLU A 333 -7.48 22.73 3.06
C GLU A 333 -8.09 22.25 1.75
N LEU A 334 -7.51 21.19 1.19
CA LEU A 334 -8.13 20.42 0.12
C LEU A 334 -8.99 19.32 0.74
N VAL A 335 -10.30 19.40 0.56
CA VAL A 335 -11.29 18.42 1.02
C VAL A 335 -11.71 17.58 -0.17
N VAL A 336 -11.50 16.26 -0.07
CA VAL A 336 -11.78 15.28 -1.11
C VAL A 336 -12.84 14.32 -0.60
N ASP A 337 -14.09 14.56 -0.98
CA ASP A 337 -15.22 13.73 -0.59
C ASP A 337 -15.25 12.44 -1.43
N VAL A 338 -15.48 11.30 -0.78
CA VAL A 338 -15.68 10.01 -1.45
C VAL A 338 -17.12 9.95 -1.99
N SER A 339 -17.26 9.51 -3.22
CA SER A 339 -18.58 9.40 -3.86
C SER A 339 -19.46 8.39 -3.13
N ASN A 340 -20.65 8.82 -2.73
CA ASN A 340 -21.60 7.97 -2.03
C ASN A 340 -22.02 6.77 -2.86
N GLY A 341 -22.14 5.60 -2.22
CA GLY A 341 -22.53 4.35 -2.88
C GLY A 341 -21.45 3.75 -3.80
N SER A 342 -20.25 4.33 -3.85
CA SER A 342 -19.16 3.85 -4.70
C SER A 342 -18.36 2.71 -4.10
N PHE A 343 -18.65 2.28 -2.88
CA PHE A 343 -17.96 1.18 -2.23
C PHE A 343 -18.91 0.28 -1.47
N VAL A 344 -18.63 -1.01 -1.54
CA VAL A 344 -19.34 -2.08 -0.83
C VAL A 344 -18.28 -3.06 -0.35
N ASN A 345 -18.42 -3.56 0.88
CA ASN A 345 -17.55 -4.61 1.38
C ASN A 345 -17.49 -5.80 0.39
N PRO A 346 -16.31 -6.33 0.04
CA PRO A 346 -15.00 -6.10 0.67
C PRO A 346 -14.19 -4.94 0.05
N PHE A 347 -14.69 -4.22 -0.94
CA PHE A 347 -13.98 -3.15 -1.65
C PHE A 347 -14.26 -1.80 -0.99
N VAL A 348 -13.50 -1.51 0.05
CA VAL A 348 -13.59 -0.26 0.82
C VAL A 348 -12.67 0.82 0.25
N PRO A 349 -12.89 2.12 0.58
CA PRO A 349 -11.99 3.20 0.18
C PRO A 349 -10.56 2.96 0.68
N ALA A 350 -9.57 3.45 -0.06
CA ALA A 350 -8.18 3.41 0.35
C ALA A 350 -8.01 4.04 1.75
N GLU A 351 -7.30 3.38 2.65
CA GLU A 351 -7.08 3.88 4.01
C GLU A 351 -6.31 5.20 4.02
N ARG A 352 -5.48 5.44 2.98
CA ARG A 352 -4.74 6.68 2.79
C ARG A 352 -4.56 6.97 1.31
N ILE A 353 -4.64 8.26 0.95
CA ILE A 353 -4.25 8.77 -0.36
C ILE A 353 -3.10 9.77 -0.20
N ALA A 354 -2.25 9.86 -1.20
CA ALA A 354 -1.20 10.86 -1.33
C ALA A 354 -1.70 12.03 -2.18
N LEU A 355 -1.26 13.23 -1.82
CA LEU A 355 -1.34 14.43 -2.65
C LEU A 355 0.10 14.88 -2.95
N TYR A 356 0.44 14.93 -4.22
CA TYR A 356 1.78 15.29 -4.67
C TYR A 356 1.72 16.10 -5.98
N ARG A 357 2.82 16.67 -6.40
CA ARG A 357 2.90 17.46 -7.63
C ARG A 357 4.05 16.98 -8.52
N TRP A 358 4.04 17.37 -9.75
CA TRP A 358 5.20 17.30 -10.61
C TRP A 358 6.10 18.54 -10.46
N ASP A 359 7.39 18.34 -10.60
CA ASP A 359 8.35 19.41 -10.80
C ASP A 359 8.46 19.80 -12.28
N ILE A 360 9.39 20.70 -12.62
CA ILE A 360 9.61 21.15 -14.00
C ILE A 360 10.06 20.03 -14.95
N ALA A 361 10.62 18.95 -14.42
CA ALA A 361 11.05 17.77 -15.18
C ALA A 361 9.97 16.68 -15.21
N GLU A 362 8.74 17.01 -14.80
CA GLU A 362 7.60 16.08 -14.65
C GLU A 362 7.92 14.90 -13.73
N GLN A 363 8.79 15.12 -12.71
CA GLN A 363 9.09 14.11 -11.70
C GLN A 363 8.18 14.33 -10.48
N PRO A 364 7.69 13.22 -9.89
CA PRO A 364 6.88 13.30 -8.68
C PRO A 364 7.67 13.92 -7.51
N THR A 365 7.10 14.92 -6.87
CA THR A 365 7.70 15.57 -5.71
C THR A 365 6.63 15.91 -4.67
N PHE A 366 7.05 16.03 -3.42
CA PHE A 366 6.16 16.41 -2.33
C PHE A 366 5.69 17.86 -2.46
N LEU A 367 4.53 18.15 -1.88
CA LEU A 367 4.11 19.53 -1.65
C LEU A 367 4.99 20.16 -0.56
N PRO A 368 5.20 21.50 -0.59
CA PRO A 368 5.98 22.19 0.45
C PRO A 368 5.40 21.96 1.86
N ASP A 369 4.09 21.87 2.00
CA ASP A 369 3.41 21.57 3.27
C ASP A 369 3.84 20.22 3.85
N TYR A 370 3.92 19.16 3.02
CA TYR A 370 4.42 17.87 3.46
C TYR A 370 5.91 17.93 3.84
N SER A 371 6.73 18.55 3.00
CA SER A 371 8.19 18.63 3.22
C SER A 371 8.53 19.36 4.52
N SER A 372 7.80 20.45 4.83
CA SER A 372 7.95 21.19 6.07
C SER A 372 7.60 20.33 7.29
N LEU A 373 6.49 19.59 7.24
CA LEU A 373 6.04 18.72 8.32
C LEU A 373 6.95 17.48 8.48
N ALA A 374 7.52 16.96 7.38
CA ALA A 374 8.48 15.85 7.41
C ALA A 374 9.75 16.23 8.16
N SER A 375 10.24 17.45 7.98
CA SER A 375 11.43 17.96 8.68
C SER A 375 11.22 18.05 10.20
N SER A 376 9.99 18.19 10.68
CA SER A 376 9.62 18.23 12.11
C SER A 376 9.08 16.90 12.65
N GLY A 377 9.01 15.85 11.84
CA GLY A 377 8.41 14.57 12.22
C GLY A 377 6.88 14.60 12.35
N ALA A 378 6.21 15.64 11.87
CA ALA A 378 4.78 15.88 12.04
C ALA A 378 3.94 15.58 10.78
N THR A 379 4.37 14.65 9.95
CA THR A 379 3.73 14.32 8.65
C THR A 379 2.24 13.94 8.74
N GLY A 380 1.79 13.48 9.90
CA GLY A 380 0.38 13.20 10.14
C GLY A 380 -0.53 14.43 10.03
N LEU A 381 -0.01 15.63 10.26
CA LEU A 381 -0.76 16.90 10.14
C LEU A 381 -0.99 17.31 8.67
N PHE A 382 -0.27 16.74 7.73
CA PHE A 382 -0.52 16.98 6.29
C PHE A 382 -1.86 16.40 5.85
N GLY A 383 -2.23 15.24 6.38
CA GLY A 383 -3.50 14.58 6.10
C GLY A 383 -3.41 13.40 5.14
N GLY A 384 -4.50 13.19 4.39
CA GLY A 384 -4.63 12.10 3.41
C GLY A 384 -5.15 10.79 3.98
N ALA A 385 -5.38 10.66 5.29
CA ALA A 385 -6.04 9.51 5.89
C ALA A 385 -7.55 9.55 5.66
N TYR A 386 -8.15 8.39 5.41
CA TYR A 386 -9.59 8.27 5.25
C TYR A 386 -10.34 8.51 6.55
N GLN A 387 -11.25 9.47 6.53
CA GLN A 387 -12.14 9.80 7.63
C GLN A 387 -13.49 9.12 7.42
N SER A 388 -13.68 7.94 7.97
CA SER A 388 -14.88 7.12 7.75
C SER A 388 -16.18 7.78 8.22
N LEU A 389 -16.16 8.56 9.28
CA LEU A 389 -17.34 9.27 9.79
C LEU A 389 -17.86 10.34 8.80
N ASN A 390 -16.95 10.99 8.08
CA ASN A 390 -17.27 12.06 7.15
C ASN A 390 -17.16 11.65 5.69
N ASN A 391 -16.75 10.41 5.44
CA ASN A 391 -16.55 9.83 4.10
C ASN A 391 -15.67 10.69 3.19
N ARG A 392 -14.50 11.13 3.69
CA ARG A 392 -13.58 12.05 3.00
C ARG A 392 -12.13 11.89 3.38
N TYR A 393 -11.28 12.58 2.62
CA TYR A 393 -9.87 12.87 2.94
C TYR A 393 -9.70 14.39 3.03
N ILE A 394 -8.78 14.84 3.88
CA ILE A 394 -8.43 16.25 4.02
C ILE A 394 -6.93 16.39 3.98
N PHE A 395 -6.44 17.42 3.26
CA PHE A 395 -5.03 17.80 3.20
C PHE A 395 -4.85 19.25 3.59
N ASN A 396 -3.80 19.54 4.36
CA ASN A 396 -3.32 20.90 4.60
C ASN A 396 -2.40 21.29 3.43
N VAL A 397 -2.79 22.36 2.70
CA VAL A 397 -2.10 22.83 1.48
C VAL A 397 -1.80 24.31 1.52
N THR A 398 -1.63 24.88 2.71
CA THR A 398 -1.47 26.33 2.95
C THR A 398 -0.29 26.91 2.19
N SER A 399 0.90 26.34 2.34
CA SER A 399 2.13 26.81 1.68
C SER A 399 2.08 26.61 0.18
N TYR A 400 1.47 25.52 -0.29
CA TYR A 400 1.31 25.24 -1.71
C TYR A 400 0.38 26.27 -2.38
N VAL A 401 -0.76 26.53 -1.77
CA VAL A 401 -1.75 27.51 -2.25
C VAL A 401 -1.15 28.91 -2.26
N GLN A 402 -0.48 29.33 -1.17
CA GLN A 402 0.21 30.62 -1.15
C GLN A 402 1.25 30.73 -2.27
N GLY A 403 2.06 29.67 -2.47
CA GLY A 403 3.07 29.67 -3.51
C GLY A 403 2.53 29.80 -4.94
N ILE A 404 1.34 29.23 -5.22
CA ILE A 404 0.67 29.41 -6.52
C ILE A 404 0.13 30.84 -6.64
N ILE A 405 -0.51 31.37 -5.61
CA ILE A 405 -1.05 32.75 -5.57
C ILE A 405 0.06 33.76 -5.79
N ASP A 406 1.22 33.58 -5.17
CA ASP A 406 2.39 34.46 -5.29
C ASP A 406 3.23 34.17 -6.54
N LYS A 407 2.85 33.16 -7.35
CA LYS A 407 3.56 32.73 -8.57
C LYS A 407 5.00 32.27 -8.31
N THR A 408 5.31 31.87 -7.08
CA THR A 408 6.59 31.24 -6.70
C THR A 408 6.61 29.75 -6.97
N ILE A 409 5.41 29.13 -7.10
CA ILE A 409 5.21 27.75 -7.51
C ILE A 409 4.39 27.71 -8.79
N THR A 410 4.91 27.01 -9.81
CA THR A 410 4.16 26.67 -11.01
C THR A 410 3.54 25.29 -10.84
N ASP A 411 2.24 25.16 -11.11
CA ASP A 411 1.55 23.85 -11.11
C ASP A 411 1.77 23.14 -12.45
N TYR A 412 2.74 22.24 -12.50
CA TYR A 412 2.98 21.33 -13.64
C TYR A 412 2.05 20.12 -13.63
N GLY A 413 1.27 19.96 -12.59
CA GLY A 413 0.32 18.89 -12.35
C GLY A 413 0.30 18.50 -10.88
N THR A 414 -0.89 18.43 -10.31
CA THR A 414 -1.14 17.99 -8.94
C THR A 414 -1.95 16.69 -8.98
N PHE A 415 -1.59 15.71 -8.16
CA PHE A 415 -2.10 14.34 -8.27
C PHE A 415 -2.56 13.80 -6.93
N LEU A 416 -3.65 13.03 -6.99
CA LEU A 416 -4.15 12.18 -5.92
C LEU A 416 -3.97 10.72 -6.32
N ALA A 417 -3.40 9.90 -5.44
CA ALA A 417 -3.23 8.47 -5.65
C ALA A 417 -3.28 7.71 -4.32
N PRO A 418 -3.75 6.45 -4.27
CA PRO A 418 -3.65 5.65 -3.06
C PRO A 418 -2.19 5.43 -2.67
N THR A 419 -1.92 5.45 -1.37
CA THR A 419 -0.58 5.23 -0.82
C THR A 419 -0.64 4.31 0.40
N SER A 420 0.51 3.76 0.79
CA SER A 420 0.61 2.95 1.99
C SER A 420 0.33 3.77 3.25
N THR A 421 -0.25 3.13 4.27
CA THR A 421 -0.43 3.73 5.59
C THR A 421 0.88 3.90 6.35
N SER A 422 1.86 3.04 6.06
CA SER A 422 3.19 3.04 6.71
C SER A 422 4.21 3.97 6.05
N ALA A 423 4.07 4.22 4.73
CA ALA A 423 4.96 5.09 3.97
C ALA A 423 4.14 6.01 3.06
N TYR A 424 4.46 7.31 3.07
CA TYR A 424 3.84 8.26 2.15
C TYR A 424 4.61 8.27 0.83
N GLU A 425 4.04 7.65 -0.18
CA GLU A 425 4.66 7.50 -1.50
C GLU A 425 4.07 8.52 -2.47
N VAL A 426 4.92 9.13 -3.30
CA VAL A 426 4.53 10.07 -4.37
C VAL A 426 4.71 9.45 -5.77
N THR A 427 5.02 8.17 -5.81
CA THR A 427 5.09 7.35 -7.01
C THR A 427 3.93 6.36 -7.02
N PRO A 428 3.59 5.74 -8.16
CA PRO A 428 2.60 4.67 -8.19
C PRO A 428 2.90 3.59 -7.15
N SER A 429 1.91 3.26 -6.32
CA SER A 429 2.10 2.28 -5.26
C SER A 429 1.80 0.87 -5.76
N ALA A 430 2.75 -0.06 -5.55
CA ALA A 430 2.54 -1.50 -5.67
C ALA A 430 2.53 -2.22 -4.32
N THR A 431 2.63 -1.48 -3.21
CA THR A 431 2.67 -2.03 -1.85
C THR A 431 1.34 -1.95 -1.12
N THR A 432 0.31 -1.38 -1.76
CA THR A 432 -1.09 -1.34 -1.30
C THR A 432 -2.03 -1.58 -2.47
N ALA A 433 -3.24 -2.05 -2.22
CA ALA A 433 -4.25 -2.36 -3.24
C ALA A 433 -5.56 -1.56 -3.08
N GLY A 434 -5.58 -0.52 -2.28
CA GLY A 434 -6.75 0.32 -2.03
C GLY A 434 -7.24 1.03 -3.29
N ARG A 435 -8.54 1.33 -3.34
CA ARG A 435 -9.16 2.09 -4.43
C ARG A 435 -10.20 3.07 -3.87
N THR A 436 -10.50 4.15 -4.59
CA THR A 436 -11.50 5.14 -4.17
C THR A 436 -12.11 5.83 -5.39
N VAL A 437 -13.41 6.10 -5.33
CA VAL A 437 -14.10 7.00 -6.25
C VAL A 437 -14.31 8.32 -5.53
N ILE A 438 -13.78 9.40 -6.06
CA ILE A 438 -13.91 10.73 -5.47
C ILE A 438 -14.82 11.62 -6.31
N GLY A 439 -15.55 12.50 -5.64
CA GLY A 439 -16.36 13.49 -6.34
C GLY A 439 -15.50 14.60 -6.92
N SER A 440 -15.83 15.02 -8.12
CA SER A 440 -15.17 16.16 -8.78
C SER A 440 -15.85 17.49 -8.43
N PHE A 441 -15.33 18.60 -8.96
CA PHE A 441 -15.91 19.93 -8.71
C PHE A 441 -17.37 20.08 -9.18
N GLY A 442 -17.74 19.40 -10.26
CA GLY A 442 -19.11 19.37 -10.78
C GLY A 442 -20.09 18.48 -10.01
N ASN A 443 -19.61 17.66 -9.07
CA ASN A 443 -20.48 16.81 -8.26
C ASN A 443 -21.30 17.65 -7.29
N THR A 444 -22.61 17.43 -7.25
CA THR A 444 -23.52 18.24 -6.40
C THR A 444 -23.53 17.80 -4.95
N THR A 445 -23.21 16.55 -4.66
CA THR A 445 -23.29 15.97 -3.32
C THR A 445 -21.94 15.78 -2.66
N ASN A 446 -20.98 15.21 -3.41
CA ASN A 446 -19.64 14.87 -2.92
C ASN A 446 -18.58 15.69 -3.66
N LYS A 447 -18.63 17.00 -3.52
CA LYS A 447 -17.79 17.94 -4.26
C LYS A 447 -16.39 18.03 -3.66
N ILE A 448 -15.33 17.88 -4.49
CA ILE A 448 -13.99 18.30 -4.11
C ILE A 448 -13.95 19.82 -3.89
N LYS A 449 -13.31 20.30 -2.81
CA LYS A 449 -13.30 21.69 -2.40
C LYS A 449 -11.91 22.12 -1.95
N LEU A 450 -11.56 23.35 -2.28
CA LEU A 450 -10.41 24.04 -1.71
C LEU A 450 -10.93 25.16 -0.79
N ASN A 451 -10.75 25.00 0.52
CA ASN A 451 -11.10 26.01 1.51
C ASN A 451 -9.88 26.89 1.76
N ILE A 452 -9.95 28.18 1.44
CA ILE A 452 -8.87 29.15 1.62
C ILE A 452 -9.31 30.19 2.67
N TYR A 453 -8.64 30.21 3.79
CA TYR A 453 -8.77 31.25 4.82
C TYR A 453 -7.62 32.24 4.65
N TYR A 454 -7.94 33.47 4.34
CA TYR A 454 -6.93 34.50 4.05
C TYR A 454 -7.20 35.80 4.76
N THR A 455 -6.15 36.62 4.92
CA THR A 455 -6.22 38.01 5.36
C THR A 455 -5.71 38.92 4.24
N LYS A 456 -6.42 40.01 3.98
CA LYS A 456 -5.93 41.05 3.06
C LYS A 456 -4.77 41.80 3.67
N ILE A 457 -3.81 42.15 2.85
CA ILE A 457 -2.68 43.02 3.20
C ILE A 457 -2.91 44.33 2.47
N ASN A 458 -2.93 45.42 3.24
CA ASN A 458 -3.03 46.77 2.71
C ASN A 458 -1.71 47.28 2.16
#